data_f712163e87725edf6f3c09fdb188253e
#
_entry.id   f712163e87725edf6f3c09fdb188253e
#
_cell.length_a   1.000
_cell.length_b   1.000
_cell.length_c   1.000
_cell.angle_alpha   90.00
_cell.angle_beta   90.00
_cell.angle_gamma   90.00
#
_symmetry.space_group_name_H-M   'P 1'
#
loop_
_entity.id
_entity.type
_entity.pdbx_description
1 polymer ?
#
loop_
_entity_poly.entity_id
_entity_poly.type
_entity_poly.pdbx_seq_one_letter_code
_entity_poly.pdbx_strand_id
1 'polypeptide(L)'
;MIKKIFLFSFAILLVKGSLIAHELSFKHDHGKWNLKKVGNSGCSIFQIPLKESGKYTSRGTVLFYVFKEGNAEYVRIDGGYPYDPDKYVKVSIDNNNFQFFGENDSAWSMKDDSIIVDAMKAGKAMTVVGYSQRGTETTDTYTLIGFTKAYDSLQQDC
;
A
#
# COMPACT_ATOMS: atom_id res chain seq x y z
N MET A 1 57.78 50.78 9.01
CA MET A 1 56.31 50.63 9.02
C MET A 1 55.98 49.28 8.42
N ILE A 2 55.68 48.29 9.29
CA ILE A 2 55.43 46.91 8.87
C ILE A 2 53.91 46.71 8.94
N LYS A 3 53.25 46.56 7.79
CA LYS A 3 51.81 46.23 7.68
C LYS A 3 51.63 44.75 7.97
N LYS A 4 50.97 44.43 9.08
CA LYS A 4 50.53 43.05 9.41
C LYS A 4 49.26 42.77 8.56
N ILE A 5 49.38 41.80 7.65
CA ILE A 5 48.26 41.22 6.93
C ILE A 5 47.65 40.13 7.80
N PHE A 6 46.40 40.35 8.26
CA PHE A 6 45.65 39.31 8.95
C PHE A 6 44.93 38.43 7.89
N LEU A 7 45.39 37.20 7.73
CA LEU A 7 44.68 36.19 6.97
C LEU A 7 43.53 35.63 7.84
N PHE A 8 42.30 35.99 7.51
CA PHE A 8 41.13 35.34 8.05
C PHE A 8 40.93 34.03 7.30
N SER A 9 41.27 32.91 7.96
CA SER A 9 40.94 31.56 7.46
C SER A 9 39.47 31.29 7.74
N PHE A 10 38.64 31.29 6.70
CA PHE A 10 37.22 30.95 6.76
C PHE A 10 37.12 29.43 6.66
N ALA A 11 37.02 28.74 7.80
CA ALA A 11 36.76 27.30 7.84
C ALA A 11 35.30 27.07 7.46
N ILE A 12 35.08 26.64 6.22
CA ILE A 12 33.75 26.14 5.79
C ILE A 12 33.49 24.79 6.44
N LEU A 13 32.66 24.79 7.49
CA LEU A 13 32.14 23.56 8.08
C LEU A 13 31.12 22.96 7.09
N LEU A 14 31.55 21.96 6.31
CA LEU A 14 30.66 21.11 5.52
C LEU A 14 29.86 20.24 6.48
N VAL A 15 28.68 20.70 6.87
CA VAL A 15 27.68 19.85 7.55
C VAL A 15 27.17 18.86 6.49
N LYS A 16 27.73 17.64 6.51
CA LYS A 16 27.16 16.49 5.80
C LYS A 16 25.84 16.14 6.50
N GLY A 17 24.75 16.76 6.05
CA GLY A 17 23.41 16.30 6.39
C GLY A 17 23.23 14.91 5.81
N SER A 18 23.38 13.87 6.63
CA SER A 18 22.85 12.55 6.32
C SER A 18 21.33 12.69 6.22
N LEU A 19 20.81 12.73 5.00
CA LEU A 19 19.44 12.39 4.72
C LEU A 19 19.28 10.91 5.11
N ILE A 20 18.90 10.68 6.36
CA ILE A 20 18.39 9.38 6.78
C ILE A 20 17.05 9.25 6.06
N ALA A 21 17.08 8.63 4.88
CA ALA A 21 15.89 8.07 4.30
C ALA A 21 15.35 7.09 5.35
N HIS A 22 14.29 7.50 6.02
CA HIS A 22 13.55 6.62 6.89
C HIS A 22 12.82 5.65 5.96
N GLU A 23 13.57 4.64 5.50
CA GLU A 23 13.01 3.45 4.90
C GLU A 23 12.10 2.86 5.98
N LEU A 24 10.80 3.06 5.79
CA LEU A 24 9.77 2.41 6.61
C LEU A 24 9.95 0.90 6.40
N SER A 25 10.83 0.31 7.20
CA SER A 25 10.91 -1.13 7.37
C SER A 25 9.57 -1.57 7.94
N PHE A 26 8.64 -1.94 7.07
CA PHE A 26 7.45 -2.68 7.47
C PHE A 26 7.94 -4.01 8.01
N LYS A 27 8.05 -4.10 9.32
CA LYS A 27 8.25 -5.37 9.99
C LYS A 27 7.10 -6.26 9.52
N HIS A 28 7.43 -7.36 8.84
CA HIS A 28 6.52 -8.23 8.10
C HIS A 28 5.40 -8.83 8.97
N ASP A 29 4.38 -8.03 9.26
CA ASP A 29 3.16 -8.50 9.93
C ASP A 29 2.15 -9.00 8.88
N HIS A 30 2.52 -10.07 8.18
CA HIS A 30 1.63 -10.73 7.23
C HIS A 30 0.29 -11.10 7.89
N GLY A 31 -0.80 -10.80 7.20
CA GLY A 31 -2.14 -11.13 7.66
C GLY A 31 -2.70 -10.26 8.80
N LYS A 32 -2.01 -9.19 9.19
CA LYS A 32 -2.56 -8.21 10.13
C LYS A 32 -3.07 -6.97 9.40
N TRP A 33 -4.23 -6.50 9.83
CA TRP A 33 -4.76 -5.20 9.44
C TRP A 33 -4.10 -4.11 10.27
N ASN A 34 -3.50 -3.14 9.60
CA ASN A 34 -2.77 -2.04 10.21
C ASN A 34 -3.44 -0.72 9.85
N LEU A 35 -3.57 0.19 10.82
CA LEU A 35 -4.06 1.56 10.61
C LEU A 35 -2.88 2.51 10.42
N LYS A 36 -2.95 3.39 9.43
CA LYS A 36 -1.94 4.42 9.14
C LYS A 36 -2.61 5.74 8.79
N LYS A 37 -2.15 6.83 9.40
CA LYS A 37 -2.51 8.19 8.98
C LYS A 37 -1.81 8.54 7.67
N VAL A 38 -2.53 9.17 6.74
CA VAL A 38 -2.07 9.57 5.42
C VAL A 38 -2.28 11.08 5.27
N GLY A 39 -1.18 11.83 5.20
CA GLY A 39 -1.28 13.30 5.16
C GLY A 39 -1.92 13.89 6.42
N ASN A 40 -2.62 15.00 6.25
CA ASN A 40 -3.21 15.76 7.35
C ASN A 40 -4.67 15.38 7.65
N SER A 41 -5.36 14.73 6.72
CA SER A 41 -6.82 14.51 6.79
C SER A 41 -7.26 13.11 6.38
N GLY A 42 -6.34 12.23 6.01
CA GLY A 42 -6.66 10.89 5.54
C GLY A 42 -6.07 9.80 6.43
N CYS A 43 -6.69 8.63 6.34
CA CYS A 43 -6.18 7.41 6.94
C CYS A 43 -6.36 6.23 5.99
N SER A 44 -5.61 5.17 6.26
CA SER A 44 -5.81 3.90 5.58
C SER A 44 -5.68 2.74 6.56
N ILE A 45 -6.43 1.70 6.33
CA ILE A 45 -6.11 0.37 6.83
C ILE A 45 -5.56 -0.45 5.69
N PHE A 46 -4.56 -1.27 5.99
CA PHE A 46 -3.91 -2.10 4.98
C PHE A 46 -3.46 -3.44 5.55
N GLN A 47 -3.27 -4.38 4.64
CA GLN A 47 -2.72 -5.68 4.96
C GLN A 47 -1.68 -6.11 3.92
N ILE A 48 -0.57 -6.69 4.39
CA ILE A 48 0.36 -7.47 3.58
C ILE A 48 -0.23 -8.87 3.41
N PRO A 49 -0.18 -9.49 2.22
CA PRO A 49 -0.74 -10.81 2.01
C PRO A 49 -0.19 -11.86 2.99
N LEU A 50 -1.01 -12.82 3.38
CA LEU A 50 -0.56 -14.04 4.07
C LEU A 50 0.39 -14.86 3.21
N LYS A 51 0.11 -14.90 1.90
CA LYS A 51 0.90 -15.63 0.93
C LYS A 51 0.87 -14.91 -0.41
N GLU A 52 2.04 -14.81 -1.02
CA GLU A 52 2.25 -14.36 -2.38
C GLU A 52 2.68 -15.54 -3.25
N SER A 53 2.12 -15.67 -4.45
CA SER A 53 2.44 -16.74 -5.39
C SER A 53 2.51 -16.20 -6.81
N GLY A 54 3.37 -16.80 -7.63
CA GLY A 54 3.56 -16.44 -9.05
C GLY A 54 4.94 -16.85 -9.54
N LYS A 55 5.12 -16.84 -10.85
CA LYS A 55 6.43 -17.11 -11.48
C LYS A 55 7.17 -15.81 -11.75
N TYR A 56 7.67 -15.16 -10.69
CA TYR A 56 8.45 -13.92 -10.77
C TYR A 56 9.80 -14.08 -10.08
N THR A 57 10.81 -13.33 -10.54
CA THR A 57 12.15 -13.30 -9.93
C THR A 57 12.29 -12.20 -8.87
N SER A 58 11.55 -11.10 -9.03
CA SER A 58 11.47 -10.00 -8.07
C SER A 58 10.08 -9.37 -8.13
N ARG A 59 9.62 -8.88 -6.99
CA ARG A 59 8.35 -8.19 -6.83
C ARG A 59 8.51 -7.11 -5.76
N GLY A 60 7.90 -5.97 -5.96
CA GLY A 60 7.81 -4.93 -4.94
C GLY A 60 6.84 -5.27 -3.82
N THR A 61 6.61 -4.32 -2.93
CA THR A 61 5.67 -4.49 -1.81
C THR A 61 4.25 -4.66 -2.33
N VAL A 62 3.56 -5.68 -1.79
CA VAL A 62 2.16 -6.01 -2.12
C VAL A 62 1.27 -5.62 -0.96
N LEU A 63 0.26 -4.81 -1.23
CA LEU A 63 -0.64 -4.29 -0.19
C LEU A 63 -2.07 -4.22 -0.68
N PHE A 64 -3.00 -4.54 0.18
CA PHE A 64 -4.42 -4.26 0.02
C PHE A 64 -4.82 -3.14 0.98
N TYR A 65 -5.51 -2.11 0.48
CA TYR A 65 -5.87 -0.93 1.25
C TYR A 65 -7.37 -0.64 1.25
N VAL A 66 -7.84 -0.08 2.35
CA VAL A 66 -9.04 0.76 2.38
C VAL A 66 -8.62 2.14 2.89
N PHE A 67 -8.83 3.16 2.09
CA PHE A 67 -8.54 4.56 2.41
C PHE A 67 -9.80 5.29 2.79
N LYS A 68 -9.67 6.24 3.71
CA LYS A 68 -10.69 7.22 4.03
C LYS A 68 -10.07 8.61 4.02
N GLU A 69 -10.69 9.53 3.27
CA GLU A 69 -10.34 10.94 3.23
C GLU A 69 -11.63 11.76 3.27
N GLY A 70 -11.90 12.39 4.42
CA GLY A 70 -13.19 13.02 4.69
C GLY A 70 -14.35 12.02 4.59
N ASN A 71 -15.28 12.25 3.66
CA ASN A 71 -16.41 11.36 3.40
C ASN A 71 -16.16 10.36 2.26
N ALA A 72 -15.02 10.45 1.61
CA ALA A 72 -14.65 9.53 0.52
C ALA A 72 -13.93 8.30 1.07
N GLU A 73 -14.25 7.14 0.48
CA GLU A 73 -13.64 5.86 0.80
C GLU A 73 -13.26 5.16 -0.50
N TYR A 74 -12.07 4.54 -0.51
CA TYR A 74 -11.51 3.90 -1.70
C TYR A 74 -10.87 2.57 -1.33
N VAL A 75 -11.06 1.57 -2.18
CA VAL A 75 -10.35 0.29 -2.12
C VAL A 75 -9.28 0.26 -3.21
N ARG A 76 -8.03 -0.03 -2.82
CA ARG A 76 -6.88 -0.09 -3.72
C ARG A 76 -6.01 -1.31 -3.42
N ILE A 77 -5.38 -1.81 -4.47
CA ILE A 77 -4.42 -2.91 -4.39
C ILE A 77 -3.12 -2.46 -5.05
N ASP A 78 -2.00 -2.51 -4.34
CA ASP A 78 -0.68 -2.35 -4.91
C ASP A 78 -0.11 -3.74 -5.22
N GLY A 79 0.17 -4.01 -6.48
CA GLY A 79 0.60 -5.34 -6.93
C GLY A 79 2.09 -5.61 -6.80
N GLY A 80 2.89 -4.56 -6.50
CA GLY A 80 4.35 -4.64 -6.49
C GLY A 80 4.96 -4.80 -7.89
N TYR A 81 4.18 -4.52 -8.94
CA TYR A 81 4.58 -4.49 -10.34
C TYR A 81 3.57 -3.67 -11.16
N PRO A 82 3.95 -3.13 -12.33
CA PRO A 82 3.00 -2.54 -13.25
C PRO A 82 2.02 -3.58 -13.78
N TYR A 83 0.72 -3.34 -13.59
CA TYR A 83 -0.35 -4.21 -14.06
C TYR A 83 -0.48 -4.19 -15.59
N ASP A 84 -0.93 -5.30 -16.15
CA ASP A 84 -1.34 -5.40 -17.54
C ASP A 84 -2.66 -4.62 -17.74
N PRO A 85 -2.66 -3.53 -18.53
CA PRO A 85 -3.83 -2.68 -18.69
C PRO A 85 -5.00 -3.36 -19.42
N ASP A 86 -4.72 -4.45 -20.14
CA ASP A 86 -5.71 -5.21 -20.92
C ASP A 86 -6.36 -6.33 -20.08
N LYS A 87 -5.96 -6.49 -18.82
CA LYS A 87 -6.47 -7.54 -17.94
C LYS A 87 -7.00 -6.99 -16.62
N TYR A 88 -8.16 -7.47 -16.23
CA TYR A 88 -8.69 -7.16 -14.92
C TYR A 88 -7.96 -7.93 -13.81
N VAL A 89 -7.74 -7.25 -12.69
CA VAL A 89 -7.38 -7.88 -11.44
C VAL A 89 -8.65 -8.45 -10.83
N LYS A 90 -8.62 -9.72 -10.44
CA LYS A 90 -9.79 -10.44 -9.89
C LYS A 90 -9.63 -10.53 -8.37
N VAL A 91 -10.63 -10.05 -7.65
CA VAL A 91 -10.72 -10.16 -6.19
C VAL A 91 -11.87 -11.08 -5.83
N SER A 92 -11.57 -12.15 -5.12
CA SER A 92 -12.57 -13.11 -4.62
C SER A 92 -12.61 -13.02 -3.11
N ILE A 93 -13.77 -12.71 -2.55
CA ILE A 93 -14.05 -12.67 -1.11
C ILE A 93 -15.06 -13.78 -0.82
N ASP A 94 -14.60 -14.88 -0.26
CA ASP A 94 -15.36 -16.12 -0.13
C ASP A 94 -16.04 -16.50 -1.47
N ASN A 95 -17.36 -16.35 -1.60
CA ASN A 95 -18.11 -16.66 -2.82
C ASN A 95 -18.40 -15.43 -3.72
N ASN A 96 -17.96 -14.22 -3.32
CA ASN A 96 -18.20 -13.00 -4.07
C ASN A 96 -16.98 -12.67 -4.95
N ASN A 97 -17.21 -12.27 -6.20
CA ASN A 97 -16.15 -11.93 -7.15
C ASN A 97 -16.29 -10.48 -7.61
N PHE A 98 -15.17 -9.75 -7.60
CA PHE A 98 -15.04 -8.37 -8.00
C PHE A 98 -13.95 -8.21 -9.04
N GLN A 99 -14.08 -7.22 -9.91
CA GLN A 99 -13.07 -6.84 -10.90
C GLN A 99 -12.50 -5.48 -10.56
N PHE A 100 -11.18 -5.36 -10.74
CA PHE A 100 -10.44 -4.12 -10.58
C PHE A 100 -9.70 -3.85 -11.89
N PHE A 101 -9.55 -2.59 -12.26
CA PHE A 101 -8.68 -2.19 -13.36
C PHE A 101 -7.32 -1.78 -12.83
N GLY A 102 -6.26 -2.20 -13.54
CA GLY A 102 -4.88 -1.83 -13.22
C GLY A 102 -4.52 -0.48 -13.82
N GLU A 103 -3.85 0.35 -13.05
CA GLU A 103 -3.23 1.60 -13.48
C GLU A 103 -1.85 1.70 -12.84
N ASN A 104 -0.81 1.61 -13.65
CA ASN A 104 0.57 1.47 -13.17
C ASN A 104 0.71 0.27 -12.21
N ASP A 105 1.19 0.46 -11.00
CA ASP A 105 1.36 -0.58 -9.97
C ASP A 105 0.18 -0.74 -9.02
N SER A 106 -0.88 0.05 -9.23
CA SER A 106 -2.10 0.04 -8.44
C SER A 106 -3.29 -0.50 -9.22
N ALA A 107 -4.24 -1.14 -8.52
CA ALA A 107 -5.52 -1.54 -9.08
C ALA A 107 -6.68 -0.97 -8.26
N TRP A 108 -7.72 -0.52 -8.95
CA TRP A 108 -8.86 0.18 -8.42
C TRP A 108 -10.15 -0.57 -8.73
N SER A 109 -11.12 -0.53 -7.83
CA SER A 109 -12.37 -1.25 -8.02
C SER A 109 -13.19 -0.70 -9.20
N MET A 110 -13.94 -1.60 -9.85
CA MET A 110 -14.91 -1.24 -10.89
C MET A 110 -16.35 -1.15 -10.33
N LYS A 111 -16.51 -1.40 -9.06
CA LYS A 111 -17.76 -1.34 -8.32
C LYS A 111 -17.69 -0.24 -7.27
N ASP A 112 -18.86 0.08 -6.70
CA ASP A 112 -18.91 0.88 -5.49
C ASP A 112 -18.10 0.22 -4.38
N ASP A 113 -17.14 0.94 -3.84
CA ASP A 113 -16.20 0.44 -2.84
C ASP A 113 -16.91 -0.02 -1.56
N SER A 114 -18.05 0.59 -1.23
CA SER A 114 -18.89 0.18 -0.09
C SER A 114 -19.35 -1.28 -0.18
N ILE A 115 -19.68 -1.75 -1.39
CA ILE A 115 -20.09 -3.15 -1.61
C ILE A 115 -18.95 -4.11 -1.33
N ILE A 116 -17.72 -3.72 -1.68
CA ILE A 116 -16.53 -4.52 -1.43
C ILE A 116 -16.22 -4.53 0.07
N VAL A 117 -16.29 -3.38 0.72
CA VAL A 117 -16.09 -3.25 2.18
C VAL A 117 -17.11 -4.09 2.95
N ASP A 118 -18.38 -4.10 2.54
CA ASP A 118 -19.40 -4.93 3.18
C ASP A 118 -19.12 -6.43 2.98
N ALA A 119 -18.67 -6.83 1.79
CA ALA A 119 -18.24 -8.21 1.57
C ALA A 119 -17.02 -8.57 2.42
N MET A 120 -16.07 -7.63 2.62
CA MET A 120 -14.91 -7.84 3.50
C MET A 120 -15.30 -7.97 4.96
N LYS A 121 -16.29 -7.21 5.44
CA LYS A 121 -16.79 -7.32 6.82
C LYS A 121 -17.48 -8.67 7.08
N ALA A 122 -18.19 -9.20 6.08
CA ALA A 122 -18.90 -10.47 6.18
C ALA A 122 -18.00 -11.68 5.91
N GLY A 123 -16.88 -11.48 5.19
CA GLY A 123 -16.01 -12.53 4.70
C GLY A 123 -14.97 -13.01 5.71
N LYS A 124 -14.31 -14.11 5.36
CA LYS A 124 -13.23 -14.72 6.16
C LYS A 124 -11.88 -14.69 5.45
N ALA A 125 -11.90 -14.85 4.15
CA ALA A 125 -10.70 -14.89 3.32
C ALA A 125 -10.89 -14.13 2.00
N MET A 126 -9.79 -13.65 1.46
CA MET A 126 -9.77 -12.95 0.19
C MET A 126 -8.58 -13.42 -0.64
N THR A 127 -8.80 -13.55 -1.95
CA THR A 127 -7.77 -13.88 -2.93
C THR A 127 -7.76 -12.82 -4.01
N VAL A 128 -6.57 -12.36 -4.38
CA VAL A 128 -6.33 -11.40 -5.46
C VAL A 128 -5.52 -12.09 -6.54
N VAL A 129 -6.04 -12.13 -7.78
CA VAL A 129 -5.32 -12.62 -8.95
C VAL A 129 -5.06 -11.43 -9.87
N GLY A 130 -3.80 -11.14 -10.11
CA GLY A 130 -3.35 -10.05 -10.97
C GLY A 130 -2.39 -10.52 -12.06
N TYR A 131 -2.20 -9.67 -13.06
CA TYR A 131 -1.30 -9.92 -14.19
C TYR A 131 -0.36 -8.74 -14.36
N SER A 132 0.94 -9.00 -14.41
CA SER A 132 1.92 -7.96 -14.72
C SER A 132 1.92 -7.63 -16.21
N GLN A 133 2.44 -6.46 -16.60
CA GLN A 133 2.67 -6.09 -18.01
C GLN A 133 3.53 -7.12 -18.78
N ARG A 134 4.31 -7.94 -18.06
CA ARG A 134 5.10 -9.04 -18.66
C ARG A 134 4.29 -10.32 -18.83
N GLY A 135 3.00 -10.31 -18.51
CA GLY A 135 2.11 -11.46 -18.60
C GLY A 135 2.21 -12.44 -17.44
N THR A 136 2.99 -12.13 -16.39
CA THR A 136 3.09 -13.01 -15.22
C THR A 136 1.83 -12.91 -14.38
N GLU A 137 1.16 -14.04 -14.16
CA GLU A 137 0.06 -14.15 -13.22
C GLU A 137 0.60 -14.26 -11.78
N THR A 138 -0.05 -13.55 -10.87
CA THR A 138 0.21 -13.66 -9.43
C THR A 138 -1.09 -13.95 -8.69
N THR A 139 -0.97 -14.63 -7.57
CA THR A 139 -2.07 -14.91 -6.65
C THR A 139 -1.65 -14.58 -5.23
N ASP A 140 -2.37 -13.65 -4.60
CA ASP A 140 -2.13 -13.19 -3.26
C ASP A 140 -3.32 -13.55 -2.37
N THR A 141 -3.06 -14.10 -1.19
CA THR A 141 -4.11 -14.48 -0.25
C THR A 141 -4.07 -13.61 0.99
N TYR A 142 -5.23 -13.19 1.45
CA TYR A 142 -5.43 -12.32 2.60
C TYR A 142 -6.42 -12.95 3.58
N THR A 143 -6.30 -12.61 4.85
CA THR A 143 -7.33 -12.90 5.83
C THR A 143 -8.21 -11.69 6.08
N LEU A 144 -9.49 -11.91 6.26
CA LEU A 144 -10.44 -10.87 6.68
C LEU A 144 -10.70 -10.90 8.19
N ILE A 145 -10.04 -11.81 8.91
CA ILE A 145 -10.10 -11.84 10.37
C ILE A 145 -9.48 -10.54 10.93
N GLY A 146 -10.26 -9.81 11.72
CA GLY A 146 -9.85 -8.52 12.28
C GLY A 146 -10.11 -7.30 11.37
N PHE A 147 -10.60 -7.51 10.14
CA PHE A 147 -10.92 -6.42 9.23
C PHE A 147 -11.95 -5.46 9.81
N THR A 148 -13.08 -5.96 10.30
CA THR A 148 -14.16 -5.14 10.89
C THR A 148 -13.64 -4.24 12.01
N LYS A 149 -12.81 -4.79 12.92
CA LYS A 149 -12.21 -4.01 14.00
C LYS A 149 -11.30 -2.90 13.48
N ALA A 150 -10.47 -3.20 12.47
CA ALA A 150 -9.60 -2.20 11.85
C ALA A 150 -10.40 -1.13 11.11
N TYR A 151 -11.47 -1.52 10.43
CA TYR A 151 -12.37 -0.60 9.76
C TYR A 151 -13.11 0.33 10.74
N ASP A 152 -13.55 -0.18 11.88
CA ASP A 152 -14.17 0.64 12.93
C ASP A 152 -13.17 1.68 13.46
N SER A 153 -11.89 1.29 13.66
CA SER A 153 -10.83 2.25 14.01
C SER A 153 -10.60 3.29 12.90
N LEU A 154 -10.64 2.88 11.62
CA LEU A 154 -10.56 3.80 10.48
C LEU A 154 -11.69 4.85 10.54
N GLN A 155 -12.90 4.45 10.90
CA GLN A 155 -14.05 5.35 10.99
C GLN A 155 -13.97 6.30 12.20
N GLN A 156 -13.41 5.86 13.34
CA GLN A 156 -13.35 6.62 14.59
C GLN A 156 -12.14 7.57 14.64
N ASP A 157 -10.99 7.13 14.13
CA ASP A 157 -9.71 7.84 14.28
C ASP A 157 -9.43 8.81 13.11
N CYS A 158 -10.29 8.78 12.10
CA CYS A 158 -10.21 9.54 10.87
C CYS A 158 -11.54 10.15 10.47
#